data_c62a891f58426d4ffa1ac0213c6a3e9c
#
_entry.id   c62a891f58426d4ffa1ac0213c6a3e9c
#
_cell.length_a   1.000
_cell.length_b   1.000
_cell.length_c   1.000
_cell.angle_alpha   90.00
_cell.angle_beta   90.00
_cell.angle_gamma   90.00
#
_symmetry.space_group_name_H-M   'P 1'
#
loop_
_entity.id
_entity.type
_entity.pdbx_description
1 polymer ?
#
loop_
_entity_poly.entity_id
_entity_poly.type
_entity_poly.pdbx_seq_one_letter_code
_entity_poly.pdbx_strand_id
1 'polypeptide(L)'
;MMNQATVFIVEDDKEFAQLMGMRIEALGSRVFTTTNGDEAYDLIRDKLPDVVILDIFLPDMDGLTILKRLKSPIDIESGKPSLTKDIPIIIITGKAPMIENMTRIEGASDFFVKPVNVERLMTRVSELLELSKHDRAK
;
A
#
# COMPACT_ATOMS: atom_id res chain seq x y z
N MET A 1 -5.43 24.49 7.50
CA MET A 1 -4.30 23.55 7.61
C MET A 1 -4.43 22.42 6.59
N MET A 2 -3.39 22.17 5.86
CA MET A 2 -3.39 21.05 4.93
C MET A 2 -3.25 19.74 5.69
N ASN A 3 -4.10 18.77 5.34
CA ASN A 3 -3.99 17.44 5.93
C ASN A 3 -2.67 16.79 5.52
N GLN A 4 -2.00 16.20 6.48
CA GLN A 4 -0.78 15.48 6.24
C GLN A 4 -1.08 14.21 5.43
N ALA A 5 -0.27 13.92 4.42
CA ALA A 5 -0.40 12.69 3.64
C ALA A 5 -0.14 11.47 4.51
N THR A 6 -0.79 10.37 4.19
CA THR A 6 -0.68 9.14 4.96
C THR A 6 -0.28 7.96 4.08
N VAL A 7 0.57 7.09 4.62
CA VAL A 7 1.01 5.85 3.97
C VAL A 7 0.70 4.68 4.90
N PHE A 8 0.16 3.63 4.37
CA PHE A 8 -0.13 2.41 5.14
C PHE A 8 0.80 1.28 4.67
N ILE A 9 1.49 0.65 5.60
CA ILE A 9 2.43 -0.43 5.32
C ILE A 9 1.89 -1.73 5.89
N VAL A 10 1.74 -2.75 5.04
CA VAL A 10 1.38 -4.11 5.43
C VAL A 10 2.62 -4.99 5.21
N GLU A 11 3.31 -5.33 6.29
CA GLU A 11 4.58 -6.05 6.24
C GLU A 11 4.81 -6.81 7.54
N ASP A 12 5.10 -8.12 7.45
CA ASP A 12 5.32 -8.95 8.63
C ASP A 12 6.73 -8.82 9.23
N ASP A 13 7.71 -8.38 8.44
CA ASP A 13 9.05 -8.06 8.94
C ASP A 13 9.01 -6.70 9.63
N LYS A 14 8.97 -6.71 10.95
CA LYS A 14 8.84 -5.50 11.77
C LYS A 14 9.99 -4.53 11.57
N GLU A 15 11.21 -5.05 11.44
CA GLU A 15 12.40 -4.19 11.25
C GLU A 15 12.33 -3.46 9.90
N PHE A 16 11.93 -4.17 8.85
CA PHE A 16 11.79 -3.57 7.53
C PHE A 16 10.64 -2.56 7.49
N ALA A 17 9.50 -2.90 8.11
CA ALA A 17 8.38 -1.98 8.22
C ALA A 17 8.79 -0.71 8.96
N GLN A 18 9.55 -0.83 10.03
CA GLN A 18 10.04 0.31 10.80
C GLN A 18 11.00 1.16 9.98
N LEU A 19 11.92 0.54 9.26
CA LEU A 19 12.86 1.26 8.40
C LEU A 19 12.12 2.06 7.33
N MET A 20 11.19 1.43 6.61
CA MET A 20 10.37 2.13 5.62
C MET A 20 9.58 3.27 6.26
N GLY A 21 8.97 3.00 7.41
CA GLY A 21 8.17 3.99 8.13
C GLY A 21 8.97 5.23 8.49
N MET A 22 10.18 5.04 9.01
CA MET A 22 11.06 6.16 9.37
C MET A 22 11.42 7.01 8.15
N ARG A 23 11.72 6.35 7.03
CA ARG A 23 12.07 7.05 5.80
C ARG A 23 10.87 7.83 5.23
N ILE A 24 9.68 7.25 5.30
CA ILE A 24 8.45 7.91 4.84
C ILE A 24 8.09 9.08 5.75
N GLU A 25 8.24 8.92 7.06
CA GLU A 25 8.02 10.02 8.00
C GLU A 25 8.96 11.18 7.73
N ALA A 26 10.20 10.89 7.34
CA ALA A 26 11.17 11.92 6.95
C ALA A 26 10.73 12.70 5.69
N LEU A 27 9.84 12.13 4.88
CA LEU A 27 9.23 12.83 3.74
C LEU A 27 8.07 13.74 4.16
N GLY A 28 7.69 13.74 5.45
CA GLY A 28 6.62 14.57 5.98
C GLY A 28 5.26 13.86 6.07
N SER A 29 5.20 12.55 5.85
CA SER A 29 3.95 11.80 5.87
C SER A 29 3.72 11.08 7.19
N ARG A 30 2.44 10.84 7.52
CA ARG A 30 2.09 9.92 8.60
C ARG A 30 2.16 8.50 8.11
N VAL A 31 2.54 7.58 9.00
CA VAL A 31 2.66 6.17 8.65
C VAL A 31 1.81 5.33 9.62
N PHE A 32 1.04 4.42 9.05
CA PHE A 32 0.37 3.36 9.80
C PHE A 32 0.95 2.03 9.33
N THR A 33 1.09 1.07 10.22
CA THR A 33 1.61 -0.25 9.89
C THR A 33 0.76 -1.35 10.50
N THR A 34 0.71 -2.49 9.83
CA THR A 34 0.25 -3.73 10.43
C THR A 34 1.12 -4.87 9.95
N THR A 35 1.34 -5.85 10.83
CA THR A 35 2.00 -7.10 10.48
C THR A 35 0.99 -8.20 10.16
N ASN A 36 -0.30 -7.91 10.31
CA ASN A 36 -1.38 -8.88 10.25
C ASN A 36 -2.25 -8.63 9.02
N GLY A 37 -2.23 -9.59 8.09
CA GLY A 37 -3.00 -9.49 6.85
C GLY A 37 -4.51 -9.53 7.08
N ASP A 38 -4.96 -10.25 8.11
CA ASP A 38 -6.38 -10.39 8.41
C ASP A 38 -7.06 -9.05 8.70
N GLU A 39 -6.34 -8.12 9.32
CA GLU A 39 -6.90 -6.81 9.69
C GLU A 39 -6.59 -5.72 8.67
N ALA A 40 -5.69 -6.01 7.70
CA ALA A 40 -5.17 -4.99 6.80
C ALA A 40 -6.26 -4.28 5.99
N TYR A 41 -7.17 -5.04 5.41
CA TYR A 41 -8.24 -4.45 4.58
C TYR A 41 -9.10 -3.49 5.40
N ASP A 42 -9.56 -3.92 6.57
CA ASP A 42 -10.44 -3.10 7.41
C ASP A 42 -9.73 -1.83 7.88
N LEU A 43 -8.46 -1.94 8.24
CA LEU A 43 -7.67 -0.78 8.67
C LEU A 43 -7.45 0.21 7.52
N ILE A 44 -7.13 -0.30 6.32
CA ILE A 44 -6.93 0.55 5.14
C ILE A 44 -8.23 1.26 4.77
N ARG A 45 -9.35 0.53 4.80
CA ARG A 45 -10.67 1.11 4.52
C ARG A 45 -11.02 2.20 5.53
N ASP A 46 -10.66 2.00 6.79
CA ASP A 46 -10.92 2.96 7.85
C ASP A 46 -10.04 4.21 7.73
N LYS A 47 -8.75 4.02 7.44
CA LYS A 47 -7.78 5.12 7.38
C LYS A 47 -7.78 5.87 6.05
N LEU A 48 -8.15 5.22 4.96
CA LEU A 48 -8.09 5.75 3.59
C LEU A 48 -6.76 6.45 3.30
N PRO A 49 -5.64 5.72 3.37
CA PRO A 49 -4.32 6.33 3.14
C PRO A 49 -4.15 6.78 1.69
N ASP A 50 -3.14 7.61 1.47
CA ASP A 50 -2.81 8.11 0.14
C ASP A 50 -2.02 7.09 -0.68
N VAL A 51 -1.27 6.22 -0.01
CA VAL A 51 -0.48 5.15 -0.64
C VAL A 51 -0.48 3.95 0.30
N VAL A 52 -0.55 2.75 -0.26
CA VAL A 52 -0.38 1.49 0.47
C VAL A 52 0.87 0.79 -0.04
N ILE A 53 1.71 0.30 0.87
CA ILE A 53 2.80 -0.61 0.57
C ILE A 53 2.38 -1.97 1.12
N LEU A 54 2.32 -2.97 0.26
CA LEU A 54 1.74 -4.26 0.60
C LEU A 54 2.69 -5.40 0.25
N ASP A 55 3.10 -6.16 1.27
CA ASP A 55 3.79 -7.43 1.06
C ASP A 55 2.79 -8.49 0.62
N ILE A 56 3.09 -9.18 -0.45
CA ILE A 56 2.21 -10.23 -1.00
C ILE A 56 2.28 -11.51 -0.15
N PHE A 57 3.45 -11.84 0.39
CA PHE A 57 3.62 -13.09 1.15
C PHE A 57 3.59 -12.83 2.65
N LEU A 58 2.39 -12.81 3.20
CA LEU A 58 2.17 -12.67 4.64
C LEU A 58 1.92 -14.05 5.24
N PRO A 59 2.32 -14.30 6.51
CA PRO A 59 2.16 -15.63 7.11
C PRO A 59 0.72 -16.03 7.34
N ASP A 60 -0.18 -15.07 7.51
CA ASP A 60 -1.58 -15.33 7.87
C ASP A 60 -2.56 -15.13 6.72
N MET A 61 -2.15 -14.48 5.65
CA MET A 61 -3.05 -14.21 4.52
C MET A 61 -2.26 -13.92 3.25
N ASP A 62 -2.80 -14.32 2.11
CA ASP A 62 -2.27 -13.98 0.80
C ASP A 62 -2.54 -12.50 0.50
N GLY A 63 -1.47 -11.74 0.33
CA GLY A 63 -1.56 -10.32 -0.01
C GLY A 63 -2.26 -10.04 -1.33
N LEU A 64 -2.25 -11.00 -2.26
CA LEU A 64 -3.00 -10.87 -3.51
C LEU A 64 -4.51 -10.78 -3.24
N THR A 65 -5.01 -11.52 -2.25
CA THR A 65 -6.40 -11.42 -1.81
C THR A 65 -6.72 -10.02 -1.29
N ILE A 66 -5.81 -9.45 -0.51
CA ILE A 66 -5.97 -8.08 0.00
C ILE A 66 -6.01 -7.10 -1.17
N LEU A 67 -5.08 -7.22 -2.11
CA LEU A 67 -5.02 -6.35 -3.30
C LEU A 67 -6.31 -6.40 -4.10
N LYS A 68 -6.80 -7.59 -4.41
CA LYS A 68 -8.06 -7.77 -5.15
C LYS A 68 -9.22 -7.11 -4.44
N ARG A 69 -9.29 -7.28 -3.14
CA ARG A 69 -10.35 -6.71 -2.33
C ARG A 69 -10.30 -5.18 -2.32
N LEU A 70 -9.11 -4.61 -2.18
CA LEU A 70 -8.93 -3.16 -2.23
C LEU A 70 -9.32 -2.56 -3.58
N LYS A 71 -9.06 -3.26 -4.66
CA LYS A 71 -9.30 -2.79 -6.02
C LYS A 71 -10.70 -3.14 -6.57
N SER A 72 -11.47 -3.90 -5.81
CA SER A 72 -12.85 -4.22 -6.21
C SER A 72 -13.68 -2.93 -6.34
N PRO A 73 -14.53 -2.80 -7.37
CA PRO A 73 -15.37 -1.63 -7.52
C PRO A 73 -16.44 -1.50 -6.45
N ILE A 74 -16.75 -2.60 -5.77
CA ILE A 74 -17.77 -2.64 -4.72
C ILE A 74 -17.17 -3.16 -3.43
N ASP A 75 -17.48 -2.50 -2.32
CA ASP A 75 -17.14 -2.99 -1.00
C ASP A 75 -18.06 -4.15 -0.65
N ILE A 76 -17.50 -5.34 -0.50
CA ILE A 76 -18.25 -6.58 -0.27
C ILE A 76 -19.10 -6.49 1.01
N GLU A 77 -18.59 -5.86 2.06
CA GLU A 77 -19.29 -5.78 3.34
C GLU A 77 -20.52 -4.89 3.30
N SER A 78 -20.41 -3.73 2.65
CA SER A 78 -21.50 -2.75 2.62
C SER A 78 -22.36 -2.82 1.36
N GLY A 79 -21.86 -3.44 0.29
CA GLY A 79 -22.52 -3.43 -1.01
C GLY A 79 -22.47 -2.08 -1.71
N LYS A 80 -21.76 -1.12 -1.16
CA LYS A 80 -21.63 0.24 -1.70
C LYS A 80 -20.38 0.36 -2.57
N PRO A 81 -20.28 1.42 -3.39
CA PRO A 81 -19.05 1.66 -4.16
C PRO A 81 -17.84 1.70 -3.26
N SER A 82 -16.72 1.15 -3.72
CA SER A 82 -15.48 1.07 -2.97
C SER A 82 -14.88 2.44 -2.73
N LEU A 83 -14.38 2.65 -1.50
CA LEU A 83 -13.61 3.85 -1.16
C LEU A 83 -12.11 3.65 -1.36
N THR A 84 -11.66 2.40 -1.62
CA THR A 84 -10.23 2.06 -1.68
C THR A 84 -9.72 1.80 -3.09
N LYS A 85 -10.58 1.66 -4.08
CA LYS A 85 -10.18 1.20 -5.41
C LYS A 85 -9.16 2.11 -6.11
N ASP A 86 -9.17 3.40 -5.80
CA ASP A 86 -8.29 4.37 -6.44
C ASP A 86 -7.01 4.66 -5.64
N ILE A 87 -6.85 4.03 -4.47
CA ILE A 87 -5.64 4.20 -3.67
C ILE A 87 -4.48 3.48 -4.38
N PRO A 88 -3.37 4.18 -4.68
CA PRO A 88 -2.21 3.52 -5.29
C PRO A 88 -1.59 2.51 -4.32
N ILE A 89 -1.27 1.34 -4.85
CA ILE A 89 -0.70 0.24 -4.07
C ILE A 89 0.62 -0.18 -4.67
N ILE A 90 1.68 -0.11 -3.87
CA ILE A 90 3.00 -0.61 -4.22
C ILE A 90 3.12 -2.00 -3.62
N ILE A 91 3.41 -2.99 -4.46
CA ILE A 91 3.64 -4.36 -4.00
C ILE A 91 5.12 -4.55 -3.70
N ILE A 92 5.42 -5.17 -2.57
CA ILE A 92 6.76 -5.65 -2.26
C ILE A 92 6.70 -7.15 -1.99
N THR A 93 7.71 -7.90 -2.43
CA THR A 93 7.71 -9.35 -2.26
C THR A 93 9.13 -9.93 -2.38
N GLY A 94 9.38 -11.01 -1.65
CA GLY A 94 10.63 -11.78 -1.76
C GLY A 94 10.66 -12.76 -2.93
N LYS A 95 9.55 -12.90 -3.67
CA LYS A 95 9.44 -13.90 -4.73
C LYS A 95 9.03 -13.30 -6.07
N ALA A 96 9.46 -13.87 -7.03
CA ALA A 96 9.75 -13.73 -8.43
C ALA A 96 8.65 -13.37 -9.44
N PRO A 97 9.02 -13.27 -10.74
CA PRO A 97 8.37 -12.43 -11.76
C PRO A 97 6.95 -12.81 -12.16
N MET A 98 6.50 -14.03 -11.90
CA MET A 98 5.12 -14.43 -12.22
C MET A 98 4.09 -13.63 -11.42
N ILE A 99 4.43 -13.28 -10.20
CA ILE A 99 3.56 -12.51 -9.29
C ILE A 99 3.44 -11.05 -9.77
N GLU A 100 4.47 -10.52 -10.39
CA GLU A 100 4.43 -9.14 -10.88
C GLU A 100 3.28 -8.91 -11.87
N ASN A 101 3.15 -9.79 -12.87
CA ASN A 101 2.09 -9.66 -13.85
C ASN A 101 0.71 -9.75 -13.20
N MET A 102 0.54 -10.69 -12.28
CA MET A 102 -0.74 -10.86 -11.58
C MET A 102 -1.10 -9.61 -10.79
N THR A 103 -0.14 -9.01 -10.09
CA THR A 103 -0.42 -7.81 -9.28
C THR A 103 -0.71 -6.60 -10.14
N ARG A 104 -0.06 -6.47 -11.30
CA ARG A 104 -0.34 -5.37 -12.23
C ARG A 104 -1.72 -5.50 -12.86
N ILE A 105 -2.12 -6.71 -13.23
CA ILE A 105 -3.46 -6.98 -13.75
C ILE A 105 -4.52 -6.62 -12.71
N GLU A 106 -4.25 -6.89 -11.44
CA GLU A 106 -5.18 -6.57 -10.35
C GLU A 106 -5.12 -5.09 -9.93
N GLY A 107 -4.32 -4.27 -10.58
CA GLY A 107 -4.32 -2.83 -10.38
C GLY A 107 -3.24 -2.26 -9.48
N ALA A 108 -2.17 -3.01 -9.19
CA ALA A 108 -1.03 -2.47 -8.46
C ALA A 108 -0.35 -1.36 -9.26
N SER A 109 0.06 -0.31 -8.56
CA SER A 109 0.73 0.83 -9.18
C SER A 109 2.21 0.56 -9.46
N ASP A 110 2.85 -0.25 -8.63
CA ASP A 110 4.24 -0.62 -8.82
C ASP A 110 4.57 -1.90 -8.06
N PHE A 111 5.76 -2.44 -8.33
CA PHE A 111 6.19 -3.74 -7.82
C PHE A 111 7.70 -3.72 -7.53
N PHE A 112 8.08 -4.12 -6.30
CA PHE A 112 9.49 -4.17 -5.87
C PHE A 112 9.81 -5.54 -5.33
N VAL A 113 10.94 -6.09 -5.74
CA VAL A 113 11.42 -7.40 -5.27
C VAL A 113 12.40 -7.21 -4.12
N LYS A 114 12.25 -7.98 -3.06
CA LYS A 114 13.18 -7.97 -1.92
C LYS A 114 14.50 -8.66 -2.30
N PRO A 115 15.66 -8.15 -1.89
CA PRO A 115 15.85 -6.97 -1.05
C PRO A 115 15.55 -5.68 -1.82
N VAL A 116 14.73 -4.83 -1.21
CA VAL A 116 14.23 -3.61 -1.85
C VAL A 116 15.31 -2.53 -1.87
N ASN A 117 15.47 -1.87 -3.01
CA ASN A 117 16.25 -0.64 -3.06
C ASN A 117 15.40 0.46 -2.44
N VAL A 118 15.74 0.85 -1.20
CA VAL A 118 14.92 1.78 -0.41
C VAL A 118 14.85 3.16 -1.06
N GLU A 119 15.94 3.62 -1.69
CA GLU A 119 15.94 4.92 -2.36
C GLU A 119 14.94 4.94 -3.54
N ARG A 120 14.90 3.89 -4.33
CA ARG A 120 13.94 3.78 -5.44
C ARG A 120 12.50 3.70 -4.93
N LEU A 121 12.29 2.95 -3.85
CA LEU A 121 10.98 2.85 -3.21
C LEU A 121 10.54 4.22 -2.72
N MET A 122 11.40 4.96 -2.04
CA MET A 122 11.07 6.29 -1.53
C MET A 122 10.77 7.27 -2.66
N THR A 123 11.51 7.21 -3.76
CA THR A 123 11.23 8.02 -4.95
C THR A 123 9.82 7.75 -5.45
N ARG A 124 9.46 6.47 -5.55
CA ARG A 124 8.13 6.10 -6.04
C ARG A 124 7.02 6.52 -5.09
N VAL A 125 7.24 6.35 -3.79
CA VAL A 125 6.28 6.81 -2.77
C VAL A 125 6.08 8.32 -2.91
N SER A 126 7.16 9.08 -3.04
CA SER A 126 7.09 10.54 -3.20
C SER A 126 6.29 10.94 -4.43
N GLU A 127 6.51 10.27 -5.56
CA GLU A 127 5.76 10.52 -6.80
C GLU A 127 4.27 10.30 -6.61
N LEU A 128 3.91 9.19 -5.98
CA LEU A 128 2.50 8.86 -5.75
C LEU A 128 1.86 9.82 -4.75
N LEU A 129 2.59 10.25 -3.74
CA LEU A 129 2.08 11.25 -2.79
C LEU A 129 1.85 12.61 -3.46
N GLU A 130 2.72 13.01 -4.38
CA GLU A 130 2.53 14.26 -5.14
C GLU A 130 1.29 14.18 -6.02
N LEU A 131 1.04 13.05 -6.68
CA LEU A 131 -0.16 12.84 -7.47
C LEU A 131 -1.43 12.92 -6.60
N SER A 132 -1.39 12.34 -5.41
CA SER A 132 -2.51 12.40 -4.46
C SER A 132 -2.81 13.84 -4.05
N LYS A 133 -1.78 14.63 -3.74
CA LYS A 133 -1.94 16.05 -3.43
C LYS A 133 -2.58 16.82 -4.58
N HIS A 134 -2.13 16.57 -5.80
CA HIS A 134 -2.64 17.23 -7.00
C HIS A 134 -4.13 16.93 -7.20
N ASP A 135 -4.51 15.68 -7.04
CA ASP A 135 -5.91 15.25 -7.16
C ASP A 135 -6.79 15.91 -6.09
N ARG A 136 -6.28 16.05 -4.87
CA ARG A 136 -7.02 16.70 -3.79
C ARG A 136 -7.17 18.21 -3.99
N ALA A 137 -6.23 18.81 -4.71
CA ALA A 137 -6.27 20.24 -5.00
C ALA A 137 -7.29 20.61 -6.08
N LYS A 138 -7.77 19.62 -6.82
CA LYS A 138 -8.83 19.81 -7.80
C LYS A 138 -10.20 19.72 -7.14
#